data_15d97cbced1e58ad5d7199e642f375f0
#
_entry.id   15d97cbced1e58ad5d7199e642f375f0
#
_cell.length_a   1.000
_cell.length_b   1.000
_cell.length_c   1.000
_cell.angle_alpha   90.00
_cell.angle_beta   90.00
_cell.angle_gamma   90.00
#
_symmetry.space_group_name_H-M   'P 1'
#
loop_
_entity.id
_entity.type
_entity.pdbx_description
1 polymer ?
#
loop_
_entity_poly.entity_id
_entity_poly.type
_entity_poly.pdbx_seq_one_letter_code
_entity_poly.pdbx_strand_id
1 'polypeptide(L)'
;SIMKLNSSYGGNLQLYTSAVDTAIACLHHSPSSLYTNGRLWFGEGTNIKYMMFPDITSNVKQISTYTYIDDSGYGTFPIFRKMAVIPKVALGVGAVTKSCDANEYIEVFYGLNGATATTSLGTFLTSPRPTILTFASGAGTQFYTIQFAIKLYRGTTNTNSPELESLLFYYLPRPDNINSW
;
A
#
# COMPACT_ATOMS: atom_id res chain seq x y z
N SER A 1 -8.27 -11.96 -9.51
CA SER A 1 -6.98 -11.23 -9.54
C SER A 1 -5.82 -12.17 -9.81
N ILE A 2 -4.77 -11.65 -10.40
CA ILE A 2 -3.50 -12.34 -10.60
C ILE A 2 -2.50 -11.80 -9.60
N MET A 3 -1.89 -12.69 -8.81
CA MET A 3 -0.91 -12.33 -7.78
C MET A 3 0.42 -13.02 -8.05
N LYS A 4 1.52 -12.30 -7.85
CA LYS A 4 2.88 -12.85 -7.85
C LYS A 4 3.31 -13.10 -6.41
N LEU A 5 3.71 -14.33 -6.12
CA LEU A 5 4.33 -14.67 -4.84
C LEU A 5 5.78 -14.17 -4.82
N ASN A 6 6.15 -13.38 -3.84
CA ASN A 6 7.54 -13.01 -3.63
C ASN A 6 8.14 -13.90 -2.54
N SER A 7 8.94 -14.89 -2.95
CA SER A 7 9.58 -15.83 -2.02
C SER A 7 10.66 -15.20 -1.15
N SER A 8 11.26 -14.08 -1.58
CA SER A 8 12.36 -13.42 -0.86
C SER A 8 11.91 -12.53 0.28
N TYR A 9 10.71 -11.97 0.22
CA TYR A 9 10.20 -11.01 1.21
C TYR A 9 8.86 -11.41 1.83
N GLY A 10 8.34 -12.59 1.51
CA GLY A 10 7.14 -13.14 2.14
C GLY A 10 5.85 -12.36 1.85
N GLY A 11 5.73 -11.71 0.72
CA GLY A 11 4.55 -10.93 0.33
C GLY A 11 3.95 -11.38 -1.00
N ASN A 12 2.67 -11.07 -1.19
CA ASN A 12 1.98 -11.23 -2.46
C ASN A 12 1.88 -9.88 -3.15
N LEU A 13 2.39 -9.77 -4.37
CA LEU A 13 2.17 -8.61 -5.22
C LEU A 13 0.98 -8.88 -6.14
N GLN A 14 -0.06 -8.07 -6.01
CA GLN A 14 -1.18 -8.12 -6.92
C GLN A 14 -0.79 -7.46 -8.24
N LEU A 15 -0.77 -8.23 -9.31
CA LEU A 15 -0.38 -7.78 -10.64
C LEU A 15 -1.57 -7.31 -11.46
N TYR A 16 -2.74 -7.90 -11.24
CA TYR A 16 -3.95 -7.60 -12.00
C TYR A 16 -5.20 -7.85 -11.17
N THR A 17 -6.16 -6.94 -11.28
CA THR A 17 -7.51 -7.11 -10.74
C THR A 17 -8.49 -7.16 -11.91
N SER A 18 -9.28 -8.23 -11.99
CA SER A 18 -10.40 -8.33 -12.93
C SER A 18 -11.50 -7.34 -12.56
N ALA A 19 -12.34 -6.97 -13.53
CA ALA A 19 -13.57 -6.25 -13.25
C ALA A 19 -14.43 -7.02 -12.24
N VAL A 20 -15.30 -6.29 -11.53
CA VAL A 20 -16.20 -6.89 -10.53
C VAL A 20 -17.00 -8.01 -11.18
N ASP A 21 -17.07 -9.16 -10.50
CA ASP A 21 -17.80 -10.37 -10.92
C ASP A 21 -17.29 -11.03 -12.20
N THR A 22 -16.07 -10.68 -12.66
CA THR A 22 -15.48 -11.33 -13.85
C THR A 22 -14.43 -12.34 -13.43
N ALA A 23 -14.65 -13.61 -13.76
CA ALA A 23 -13.72 -14.68 -13.48
C ALA A 23 -12.51 -14.66 -14.43
N ILE A 24 -11.32 -14.99 -13.90
CA ILE A 24 -10.13 -15.32 -14.68
C ILE A 24 -10.15 -16.84 -14.89
N ALA A 25 -10.43 -17.27 -16.12
CA ALA A 25 -10.71 -18.66 -16.42
C ALA A 25 -9.47 -19.53 -16.66
N CYS A 26 -8.42 -18.97 -17.26
CA CYS A 26 -7.18 -19.70 -17.59
C CYS A 26 -5.98 -18.74 -17.58
N LEU A 27 -4.80 -19.32 -17.38
CA LEU A 27 -3.53 -18.63 -17.44
C LEU A 27 -2.59 -19.42 -18.35
N HIS A 28 -1.91 -18.73 -19.27
CA HIS A 28 -0.91 -19.34 -20.13
C HIS A 28 0.31 -18.43 -20.26
N HIS A 29 1.49 -18.93 -19.90
CA HIS A 29 2.74 -18.23 -20.10
C HIS A 29 3.30 -18.56 -21.48
N SER A 30 3.54 -17.57 -22.31
CA SER A 30 4.22 -17.69 -23.60
C SER A 30 5.66 -17.18 -23.47
N PRO A 31 6.67 -18.06 -23.52
CA PRO A 31 8.08 -17.69 -23.49
C PRO A 31 8.63 -17.32 -24.87
N SER A 32 7.77 -16.94 -25.82
CA SER A 32 8.17 -16.67 -27.20
C SER A 32 9.26 -15.61 -27.29
N SER A 33 10.33 -15.88 -28.02
CA SER A 33 11.42 -14.94 -28.31
C SER A 33 10.99 -13.73 -29.14
N LEU A 34 9.77 -13.74 -29.70
CA LEU A 34 9.18 -12.58 -30.35
C LEU A 34 8.83 -11.46 -29.37
N TYR A 35 8.77 -11.77 -28.08
CA TYR A 35 8.46 -10.82 -27.02
C TYR A 35 9.60 -10.82 -26.01
N THR A 36 10.27 -9.71 -25.90
CA THR A 36 11.50 -9.54 -25.10
C THR A 36 11.38 -10.01 -23.65
N ASN A 37 10.16 -10.13 -23.10
CA ASN A 37 9.93 -10.39 -21.67
C ASN A 37 8.82 -11.44 -21.42
N GLY A 38 8.51 -12.30 -22.37
CA GLY A 38 7.40 -13.25 -22.20
C GLY A 38 6.03 -12.58 -21.98
N ARG A 39 4.98 -13.31 -22.12
CA ARG A 39 3.61 -12.82 -21.88
C ARG A 39 2.83 -13.82 -21.05
N LEU A 40 2.10 -13.33 -20.06
CA LEU A 40 1.04 -14.09 -19.41
C LEU A 40 -0.29 -13.76 -20.09
N TRP A 41 -0.85 -14.74 -20.76
CA TRP A 41 -2.17 -14.66 -21.34
C TRP A 41 -3.20 -15.16 -20.36
N PHE A 42 -4.37 -14.54 -20.30
CA PHE A 42 -5.47 -14.98 -19.46
C PHE A 42 -6.83 -14.65 -20.07
N GLY A 43 -7.79 -15.50 -19.79
CA GLY A 43 -9.18 -15.27 -20.12
C GLY A 43 -9.87 -14.46 -19.02
N GLU A 44 -10.58 -13.41 -19.39
CA GLU A 44 -11.43 -12.64 -18.48
C GLU A 44 -12.81 -12.47 -19.11
N GLY A 45 -13.81 -13.17 -18.59
CA GLY A 45 -15.13 -13.22 -19.21
C GLY A 45 -15.03 -13.77 -20.64
N THR A 46 -15.43 -12.97 -21.62
CA THR A 46 -15.38 -13.31 -23.06
C THR A 46 -14.11 -12.83 -23.76
N ASN A 47 -13.20 -12.18 -23.05
CA ASN A 47 -12.02 -11.56 -23.62
C ASN A 47 -10.75 -12.35 -23.31
N ILE A 48 -9.80 -12.34 -24.25
CA ILE A 48 -8.43 -12.78 -24.03
C ILE A 48 -7.57 -11.54 -23.81
N LYS A 49 -6.90 -11.48 -22.66
CA LYS A 49 -5.98 -10.41 -22.28
C LYS A 49 -4.58 -10.93 -22.09
N TYR A 50 -3.61 -10.04 -22.05
CA TYR A 50 -2.25 -10.40 -21.69
C TYR A 50 -1.60 -9.31 -20.85
N MET A 51 -0.60 -9.72 -20.08
CA MET A 51 0.33 -8.82 -19.41
C MET A 51 1.77 -9.27 -19.69
N MET A 52 2.70 -8.32 -19.72
CA MET A 52 4.12 -8.62 -19.86
C MET A 52 4.71 -8.93 -18.50
N PHE A 53 5.58 -9.95 -18.45
CA PHE A 53 6.41 -10.22 -17.29
C PHE A 53 7.78 -9.59 -17.49
N PRO A 54 8.27 -8.80 -16.54
CA PRO A 54 9.66 -8.35 -16.58
C PRO A 54 10.58 -9.51 -16.18
N ASP A 55 11.49 -9.88 -17.07
CA ASP A 55 12.47 -10.94 -16.80
C ASP A 55 13.54 -10.52 -15.78
N ILE A 56 13.78 -9.22 -15.65
CA ILE A 56 14.97 -8.67 -14.98
C ILE A 56 14.68 -8.07 -13.62
N THR A 57 13.43 -7.77 -13.29
CA THR A 57 13.10 -7.12 -12.01
C THR A 57 11.71 -7.48 -11.51
N SER A 58 11.58 -7.60 -10.20
CA SER A 58 10.27 -7.71 -9.54
C SER A 58 9.65 -6.33 -9.26
N ASN A 59 10.38 -5.24 -9.48
CA ASN A 59 9.87 -3.89 -9.28
C ASN A 59 9.38 -3.32 -10.61
N VAL A 60 8.07 -3.21 -10.75
CA VAL A 60 7.42 -2.69 -11.96
C VAL A 60 7.87 -1.28 -12.33
N LYS A 61 8.30 -0.46 -11.37
CA LYS A 61 8.82 0.89 -11.63
C LYS A 61 10.15 0.92 -12.36
N GLN A 62 10.89 -0.17 -12.39
CA GLN A 62 12.13 -0.28 -13.18
C GLN A 62 11.85 -0.60 -14.66
N ILE A 63 10.59 -0.75 -15.02
CA ILE A 63 10.18 -1.04 -16.40
C ILE A 63 9.66 0.25 -17.01
N SER A 64 10.43 0.85 -17.92
CA SER A 64 10.09 2.14 -18.54
C SER A 64 8.78 2.15 -19.34
N THR A 65 8.30 0.98 -19.75
CA THR A 65 7.05 0.81 -20.53
C THR A 65 5.87 0.38 -19.68
N TYR A 66 6.03 0.25 -18.35
CA TYR A 66 4.95 -0.13 -17.47
C TYR A 66 3.96 1.01 -17.31
N THR A 67 2.68 0.69 -17.38
CA THR A 67 1.59 1.65 -17.16
C THR A 67 0.66 1.14 -16.06
N TYR A 68 0.31 2.04 -15.15
CA TYR A 68 -0.68 1.78 -14.11
C TYR A 68 -2.08 2.04 -14.67
N ILE A 69 -2.94 1.04 -14.64
CA ILE A 69 -4.31 1.15 -15.20
C ILE A 69 -5.19 1.95 -14.24
N ASP A 70 -5.17 1.60 -12.95
CA ASP A 70 -6.00 2.24 -11.94
C ASP A 70 -5.36 3.54 -11.44
N ASP A 71 -6.18 4.50 -11.05
CA ASP A 71 -5.75 5.80 -10.52
C ASP A 71 -5.17 5.68 -9.12
N SER A 72 -5.41 4.58 -8.43
CA SER A 72 -4.93 4.35 -7.07
C SER A 72 -4.69 2.89 -6.75
N GLY A 73 -3.68 2.65 -5.90
CA GLY A 73 -3.40 1.37 -5.27
C GLY A 73 -3.71 1.42 -3.78
N TYR A 74 -4.21 0.33 -3.19
CA TYR A 74 -4.55 0.23 -1.77
C TYR A 74 -3.73 -0.87 -1.09
N GLY A 75 -3.20 -0.56 0.10
CA GLY A 75 -2.46 -1.51 0.93
C GLY A 75 -2.84 -1.39 2.40
N THR A 76 -3.02 -2.54 3.07
CA THR A 76 -3.34 -2.59 4.50
C THR A 76 -2.18 -3.22 5.25
N PHE A 77 -1.76 -2.58 6.34
CA PHE A 77 -0.72 -3.10 7.23
C PHE A 77 -1.31 -4.05 8.28
N PRO A 78 -0.50 -4.94 8.86
CA PRO A 78 -0.88 -5.72 10.01
C PRO A 78 -1.34 -4.84 11.18
N ILE A 79 -2.23 -5.36 12.01
CA ILE A 79 -2.68 -4.66 13.23
C ILE A 79 -1.49 -4.54 14.19
N PHE A 80 -1.17 -3.31 14.57
CA PHE A 80 -0.24 -3.04 15.65
C PHE A 80 -0.92 -3.28 17.01
N ARG A 81 -0.48 -4.31 17.71
CA ARG A 81 -1.07 -4.76 18.99
C ARG A 81 -0.02 -5.01 20.08
N LYS A 82 1.15 -4.37 19.96
CA LYS A 82 2.16 -4.47 21.02
C LYS A 82 1.57 -3.96 22.33
N MET A 83 1.63 -4.78 23.39
CA MET A 83 1.05 -4.46 24.70
C MET A 83 -0.44 -4.06 24.60
N ALA A 84 -1.26 -4.91 24.00
CA ALA A 84 -2.67 -4.58 23.67
C ALA A 84 -3.55 -4.28 24.90
N VAL A 85 -3.14 -4.72 26.10
CA VAL A 85 -3.85 -4.45 27.37
C VAL A 85 -3.50 -3.10 28.00
N ILE A 86 -2.45 -2.45 27.52
CA ILE A 86 -2.00 -1.14 28.02
C ILE A 86 -2.48 -0.06 27.06
N PRO A 87 -3.20 0.98 27.56
CA PRO A 87 -3.59 2.10 26.72
C PRO A 87 -2.34 2.85 26.23
N LYS A 88 -2.40 3.33 25.01
CA LYS A 88 -1.34 4.07 24.33
C LYS A 88 -1.92 5.34 23.72
N VAL A 89 -1.08 6.31 23.46
CA VAL A 89 -1.45 7.53 22.74
C VAL A 89 -0.71 7.54 21.41
N ALA A 90 -1.44 7.53 20.30
CA ALA A 90 -0.93 7.74 18.96
C ALA A 90 -0.63 9.23 18.79
N LEU A 91 0.60 9.57 18.44
CA LEU A 91 1.05 10.94 18.26
C LEU A 91 1.07 11.33 16.79
N GLY A 92 1.63 10.48 15.94
CA GLY A 92 1.73 10.79 14.52
C GLY A 92 2.28 9.64 13.69
N VAL A 93 2.27 9.86 12.39
CA VAL A 93 2.82 8.97 11.38
C VAL A 93 3.76 9.76 10.48
N GLY A 94 4.99 9.30 10.38
CA GLY A 94 5.98 9.79 9.41
C GLY A 94 6.21 8.77 8.31
N ALA A 95 6.87 9.18 7.25
CA ALA A 95 7.21 8.29 6.14
C ALA A 95 8.54 8.66 5.49
N VAL A 96 9.09 7.70 4.75
CA VAL A 96 10.07 7.95 3.68
C VAL A 96 9.39 7.58 2.38
N THR A 97 9.36 8.52 1.46
CA THR A 97 8.61 8.43 0.21
C THR A 97 9.48 8.78 -0.97
N LYS A 98 9.06 8.34 -2.18
CA LYS A 98 9.59 8.82 -3.46
C LYS A 98 8.47 9.24 -4.37
N SER A 99 8.75 10.21 -5.25
CA SER A 99 7.83 10.66 -6.30
C SER A 99 6.47 11.12 -5.75
N CYS A 100 6.43 11.71 -4.56
CA CYS A 100 5.23 12.36 -4.05
C CYS A 100 5.24 13.84 -4.38
N ASP A 101 4.11 14.33 -4.87
CA ASP A 101 3.81 15.74 -5.11
C ASP A 101 2.30 16.01 -4.92
N ALA A 102 1.80 17.15 -5.38
CA ALA A 102 0.39 17.52 -5.26
C ALA A 102 -0.55 16.64 -6.10
N ASN A 103 -0.06 15.99 -7.16
CA ASN A 103 -0.83 15.12 -8.04
C ASN A 103 -0.62 13.64 -7.73
N GLU A 104 0.59 13.29 -7.27
CA GLU A 104 1.00 11.93 -6.96
C GLU A 104 1.29 11.85 -5.46
N TYR A 105 0.39 11.27 -4.70
CA TYR A 105 0.47 11.32 -3.24
C TYR A 105 0.03 10.02 -2.58
N ILE A 106 0.34 9.93 -1.29
CA ILE A 106 -0.02 8.79 -0.46
C ILE A 106 -0.95 9.28 0.65
N GLU A 107 -2.17 8.74 0.69
CA GLU A 107 -3.10 8.98 1.78
C GLU A 107 -2.99 7.85 2.82
N VAL A 108 -2.93 8.24 4.10
CA VAL A 108 -2.83 7.33 5.23
C VAL A 108 -4.19 7.24 5.93
N PHE A 109 -4.65 6.02 6.14
CA PHE A 109 -5.86 5.71 6.88
C PHE A 109 -5.51 4.94 8.15
N TYR A 110 -6.38 5.04 9.14
CA TYR A 110 -6.25 4.27 10.37
C TYR A 110 -7.59 3.75 10.87
N GLY A 111 -7.54 2.70 11.69
CA GLY A 111 -8.65 2.16 12.47
C GLY A 111 -8.16 1.79 13.87
N LEU A 112 -8.91 2.16 14.89
CA LEU A 112 -8.58 1.95 16.30
C LEU A 112 -9.35 0.77 16.87
N ASN A 113 -8.74 0.04 17.79
CA ASN A 113 -9.37 -0.95 18.65
C ASN A 113 -10.21 -2.00 17.89
N GLY A 114 -9.65 -2.50 16.80
CA GLY A 114 -10.29 -3.51 15.95
C GLY A 114 -11.16 -2.94 14.82
N ALA A 115 -11.32 -1.63 14.74
CA ALA A 115 -11.99 -1.00 13.61
C ALA A 115 -11.13 -1.11 12.34
N THR A 116 -11.79 -1.21 11.18
CA THR A 116 -11.15 -1.17 9.87
C THR A 116 -10.48 0.19 9.64
N ALA A 117 -9.33 0.19 8.97
CA ALA A 117 -8.56 1.40 8.68
C ALA A 117 -9.21 2.21 7.54
N THR A 118 -10.27 2.95 7.86
CA THR A 118 -11.05 3.77 6.92
C THR A 118 -11.05 5.26 7.24
N THR A 119 -10.57 5.65 8.43
CA THR A 119 -10.49 7.06 8.82
C THR A 119 -9.21 7.66 8.26
N SER A 120 -9.31 8.71 7.43
CA SER A 120 -8.13 9.39 6.89
C SER A 120 -7.39 10.15 8.00
N LEU A 121 -6.08 9.97 8.05
CA LEU A 121 -5.18 10.75 8.91
C LEU A 121 -4.62 11.96 8.17
N GLY A 122 -4.45 11.84 6.86
CA GLY A 122 -3.90 12.88 5.99
C GLY A 122 -3.09 12.33 4.84
N THR A 123 -2.41 13.21 4.12
CA THR A 123 -1.68 12.90 2.88
C THR A 123 -0.21 13.29 2.95
N PHE A 124 0.64 12.47 2.35
CA PHE A 124 2.04 12.78 2.09
C PHE A 124 2.18 13.31 0.66
N LEU A 125 2.47 14.61 0.54
CA LEU A 125 2.52 15.35 -0.73
C LEU A 125 3.96 15.68 -1.16
N THR A 126 4.97 15.27 -0.40
CA THR A 126 6.38 15.61 -0.68
C THR A 126 7.28 14.41 -0.46
N SER A 127 8.42 14.41 -1.13
CA SER A 127 9.47 13.40 -0.99
C SER A 127 10.81 14.10 -0.70
N PRO A 128 11.77 13.43 -0.06
CA PRO A 128 11.72 12.07 0.48
C PRO A 128 11.13 11.98 1.90
N ARG A 129 10.99 13.11 2.59
CA ARG A 129 10.52 13.19 3.98
C ARG A 129 9.36 14.17 4.09
N PRO A 130 8.13 13.69 3.93
CA PRO A 130 6.93 14.52 4.10
C PRO A 130 6.76 14.96 5.56
N THR A 131 5.93 15.97 5.76
CA THR A 131 5.52 16.42 7.09
C THR A 131 4.83 15.28 7.84
N ILE A 132 5.13 15.12 9.13
CA ILE A 132 4.49 14.12 9.99
C ILE A 132 2.99 14.42 10.08
N LEU A 133 2.18 13.40 9.82
CA LEU A 133 0.73 13.45 10.02
C LEU A 133 0.45 13.23 11.51
N THR A 134 -0.23 14.17 12.16
CA THR A 134 -0.48 14.13 13.61
C THR A 134 -1.90 13.70 13.92
N PHE A 135 -2.08 12.93 15.00
CA PHE A 135 -3.40 12.57 15.51
C PHE A 135 -4.00 13.74 16.31
N ALA A 136 -5.29 14.00 16.10
CA ALA A 136 -6.05 15.04 16.80
C ALA A 136 -5.30 16.38 16.83
N SER A 137 -4.78 16.82 15.68
CA SER A 137 -4.03 18.08 15.54
C SER A 137 -2.85 18.23 16.52
N GLY A 138 -2.20 17.11 16.87
CA GLY A 138 -1.07 17.08 17.79
C GLY A 138 -1.40 16.72 19.23
N ALA A 139 -2.67 16.71 19.62
CA ALA A 139 -3.09 16.29 20.96
C ALA A 139 -2.94 14.78 21.22
N GLY A 140 -2.86 14.00 20.13
CA GLY A 140 -2.79 12.55 20.18
C GLY A 140 -4.16 11.88 20.37
N THR A 141 -4.22 10.59 20.08
CA THR A 141 -5.45 9.79 20.20
C THR A 141 -5.17 8.51 20.97
N GLN A 142 -5.99 8.21 21.98
CA GLN A 142 -5.86 7.00 22.78
C GLN A 142 -6.27 5.75 22.00
N PHE A 143 -5.52 4.67 22.14
CA PHE A 143 -5.79 3.38 21.52
C PHE A 143 -5.20 2.21 22.32
N TYR A 144 -5.74 1.02 22.09
CA TYR A 144 -5.16 -0.27 22.53
C TYR A 144 -4.52 -0.99 21.34
N THR A 145 -5.21 -1.05 20.23
CA THR A 145 -4.71 -1.58 18.97
C THR A 145 -5.00 -0.58 17.84
N ILE A 146 -4.14 -0.55 16.83
CA ILE A 146 -4.33 0.32 15.67
C ILE A 146 -3.93 -0.44 14.41
N GLN A 147 -4.67 -0.21 13.35
CA GLN A 147 -4.36 -0.69 12.01
C GLN A 147 -4.20 0.49 11.08
N PHE A 148 -3.21 0.44 10.22
CA PHE A 148 -3.00 1.43 9.16
C PHE A 148 -3.34 0.83 7.81
N ALA A 149 -3.80 1.70 6.92
CA ALA A 149 -3.87 1.43 5.50
C ALA A 149 -3.34 2.63 4.73
N ILE A 150 -2.88 2.40 3.52
CA ILE A 150 -2.44 3.46 2.61
C ILE A 150 -3.18 3.36 1.29
N LYS A 151 -3.37 4.49 0.67
CA LYS A 151 -3.82 4.58 -0.71
C LYS A 151 -2.83 5.44 -1.49
N LEU A 152 -2.28 4.84 -2.54
CA LEU A 152 -1.31 5.47 -3.44
C LEU A 152 -2.11 6.06 -4.58
N TYR A 153 -2.04 7.36 -4.79
CA TYR A 153 -2.69 8.03 -5.93
C TYR A 153 -1.63 8.39 -6.96
N ARG A 154 -1.80 7.89 -8.18
CA ARG A 154 -1.05 8.37 -9.33
C ARG A 154 -1.73 9.61 -9.91
N GLY A 155 -0.98 10.51 -10.46
CA GLY A 155 -1.53 11.63 -11.21
C GLY A 155 -2.18 11.21 -12.54
N THR A 156 -2.32 12.17 -13.43
CA THR A 156 -2.85 11.93 -14.77
C THR A 156 -1.93 11.08 -15.64
N THR A 157 -0.63 11.05 -15.33
CA THR A 157 0.37 10.28 -16.08
C THR A 157 0.40 8.84 -15.58
N ASN A 158 -0.03 7.91 -16.42
CA ASN A 158 -0.16 6.49 -16.06
C ASN A 158 1.16 5.72 -15.93
N THR A 159 2.31 6.34 -16.21
CA THR A 159 3.64 5.79 -15.99
C THR A 159 4.23 6.15 -14.62
N ASN A 160 3.61 7.09 -13.93
CA ASN A 160 4.05 7.56 -12.63
C ASN A 160 3.24 6.95 -11.50
N SER A 161 3.85 6.84 -10.32
CA SER A 161 3.20 6.43 -9.07
C SER A 161 4.08 6.82 -7.90
N PRO A 162 3.53 7.29 -6.79
CA PRO A 162 4.31 7.50 -5.58
C PRO A 162 4.81 6.17 -5.02
N GLU A 163 5.89 6.22 -4.25
CA GLU A 163 6.44 5.06 -3.54
C GLU A 163 6.51 5.33 -2.05
N LEU A 164 6.08 4.35 -1.25
CA LEU A 164 6.31 4.32 0.18
C LEU A 164 7.48 3.39 0.48
N GLU A 165 8.60 3.94 0.96
CA GLU A 165 9.76 3.14 1.38
C GLU A 165 9.65 2.68 2.83
N SER A 166 9.15 3.55 3.71
CA SER A 166 8.89 3.20 5.11
C SER A 166 7.76 4.03 5.69
N LEU A 167 7.05 3.45 6.65
CA LEU A 167 6.05 4.09 7.48
C LEU A 167 6.50 4.01 8.94
N LEU A 168 6.57 5.16 9.62
CA LEU A 168 7.04 5.30 10.99
C LEU A 168 5.86 5.70 11.87
N PHE A 169 5.59 4.92 12.88
CA PHE A 169 4.51 5.21 13.82
C PHE A 169 5.05 5.70 15.15
N TYR A 170 4.65 6.90 15.57
CA TYR A 170 5.01 7.53 16.83
C TYR A 170 3.89 7.36 17.84
N TYR A 171 4.19 6.77 18.98
CA TYR A 171 3.23 6.57 20.06
C TYR A 171 3.90 6.58 21.42
N LEU A 172 3.11 6.82 22.46
CA LEU A 172 3.54 6.70 23.88
C LEU A 172 2.67 5.65 24.58
N PRO A 173 3.25 4.76 25.37
CA PRO A 173 2.48 3.98 26.34
C PRO A 173 1.89 4.94 27.39
N ARG A 174 0.65 4.72 27.77
CA ARG A 174 -0.02 5.46 28.84
C ARG A 174 -0.46 4.43 29.91
N PRO A 175 0.43 4.02 30.82
CA PRO A 175 0.01 3.17 31.91
C PRO A 175 -1.05 3.88 32.74
N ASP A 176 -2.04 3.15 33.21
CA ASP A 176 -2.99 3.69 34.19
C ASP A 176 -2.20 4.20 35.38
N ASN A 177 -2.63 5.33 35.96
CA ASN A 177 -1.99 5.91 37.11
C ASN A 177 -1.81 4.85 38.19
N ILE A 178 -0.56 4.46 38.44
CA ILE A 178 -0.22 3.71 39.64
C ILE A 178 -0.41 4.73 40.76
N ASN A 179 -1.49 4.62 41.50
CA ASN A 179 -1.63 5.40 42.74
C ASN A 179 -0.41 5.05 43.62
N SER A 180 0.54 5.97 43.68
CA SER A 180 1.59 5.89 44.70
C SER A 180 0.92 6.11 46.04
N TRP A 181 1.03 5.10 46.88
CA TRP A 181 0.69 5.17 48.29
C TRP A 181 1.63 6.13 49.01
#